data_acd95a80cfe49e92003feade4a047ec5
#
_entry.id   acd95a80cfe49e92003feade4a047ec5
#
_cell.length_a   1.000
_cell.length_b   1.000
_cell.length_c   1.000
_cell.angle_alpha   90.00
_cell.angle_beta   90.00
_cell.angle_gamma   90.00
#
_symmetry.space_group_name_H-M   'P 1'
#
loop_
_entity.id
_entity.type
_entity.pdbx_description
1 polymer ?
#
loop_
_entity_poly.entity_id
_entity_poly.type
_entity_poly.pdbx_seq_one_letter_code
_entity_poly.pdbx_strand_id
1 'polypeptide(L)'
;MTITDKLKQPFNPKIIHWRVGSTNAKKLGCKPWEATKGIALAYIDARDVMKRLDQVCGDNWQVKYPFKGCCEIGIKIDNEWLWRSNVAGETQVEGEKGQGSDSFKRAAVLWGVGRYLYYLPTVWCDLSNGKISTTPKMPAWAMPKDLK
;
A
#
# COMPACT_ATOMS: atom_id res chain seq x y z
N MET A 1 3.97 -7.66 -22.11
CA MET A 1 3.77 -7.64 -20.66
C MET A 1 2.56 -8.45 -20.25
N THR A 2 2.73 -9.29 -19.24
CA THR A 2 1.62 -10.04 -18.65
C THR A 2 0.72 -9.09 -17.83
N ILE A 3 -0.46 -9.58 -17.45
CA ILE A 3 -1.36 -8.83 -16.57
C ILE A 3 -0.66 -8.51 -15.25
N THR A 4 0.04 -9.48 -14.66
CA THR A 4 0.77 -9.27 -13.42
C THR A 4 1.89 -8.25 -13.56
N ASP A 5 2.58 -8.21 -14.69
CA ASP A 5 3.60 -7.19 -14.95
C ASP A 5 2.99 -5.78 -14.97
N LYS A 6 1.82 -5.65 -15.58
CA LYS A 6 1.11 -4.36 -15.61
C LYS A 6 0.62 -3.95 -14.22
N LEU A 7 0.14 -4.91 -13.43
CA LEU A 7 -0.32 -4.64 -12.07
C LEU A 7 0.83 -4.19 -11.14
N LYS A 8 2.04 -4.68 -11.38
CA LYS A 8 3.23 -4.37 -10.57
C LYS A 8 3.83 -3.00 -10.84
N GLN A 9 3.39 -2.30 -11.86
CA GLN A 9 3.97 -1.01 -12.21
C GLN A 9 3.88 0.00 -11.06
N PRO A 10 4.92 0.79 -10.83
CA PRO A 10 4.86 1.85 -9.82
C PRO A 10 3.75 2.85 -10.11
N PHE A 11 3.25 3.47 -9.05
CA PHE A 11 2.29 4.56 -9.15
C PHE A 11 3.01 5.90 -9.25
N ASN A 12 2.30 6.91 -9.75
CA ASN A 12 2.79 8.29 -9.74
C ASN A 12 3.10 8.67 -8.28
N PRO A 13 4.29 9.20 -7.97
CA PRO A 13 4.63 9.58 -6.61
C PRO A 13 3.64 10.53 -5.96
N LYS A 14 2.91 11.33 -6.73
CA LYS A 14 1.90 12.27 -6.21
C LYS A 14 0.75 11.59 -5.51
N ILE A 15 0.43 10.33 -5.84
CA ILE A 15 -0.66 9.61 -5.20
C ILE A 15 -0.20 8.77 -4.01
N ILE A 16 1.11 8.64 -3.82
CA ILE A 16 1.65 7.89 -2.68
C ILE A 16 1.45 8.70 -1.41
N HIS A 17 0.87 8.06 -0.41
CA HIS A 17 0.72 8.64 0.92
C HIS A 17 1.86 8.19 1.81
N TRP A 18 2.17 8.99 2.80
CA TRP A 18 3.24 8.69 3.76
C TRP A 18 2.70 8.78 5.17
N ARG A 19 3.10 7.85 5.99
CA ARG A 19 2.78 7.87 7.43
C ARG A 19 4.05 7.62 8.23
N VAL A 20 4.02 8.03 9.49
CA VAL A 20 5.14 7.82 10.40
C VAL A 20 5.06 6.40 10.94
N GLY A 21 6.17 5.67 10.83
CA GLY A 21 6.35 4.37 11.48
C GLY A 21 7.04 4.54 12.83
N SER A 22 8.11 3.79 13.05
CA SER A 22 8.91 3.93 14.28
C SER A 22 9.50 5.33 14.40
N THR A 23 9.59 5.83 15.64
CA THR A 23 10.14 7.16 15.93
C THR A 23 11.26 7.05 16.96
N ASN A 24 11.95 8.18 17.19
CA ASN A 24 12.97 8.27 18.24
C ASN A 24 12.39 8.76 19.58
N ALA A 25 11.06 8.77 19.75
CA ALA A 25 10.43 9.23 20.98
C ALA A 25 10.91 8.48 22.21
N LYS A 26 10.98 7.14 22.13
CA LYS A 26 11.43 6.30 23.24
C LYS A 26 12.90 6.61 23.62
N LYS A 27 13.76 6.78 22.63
CA LYS A 27 15.17 7.11 22.83
C LYS A 27 15.32 8.48 23.52
N LEU A 28 14.49 9.45 23.13
CA LEU A 28 14.50 10.80 23.71
C LEU A 28 13.73 10.89 25.03
N GLY A 29 12.97 9.85 25.39
CA GLY A 29 12.15 9.87 26.60
C GLY A 29 10.98 10.86 26.53
N CYS A 30 10.44 11.08 25.33
CA CYS A 30 9.36 12.05 25.11
C CYS A 30 8.10 11.37 24.57
N LYS A 31 7.05 12.14 24.39
CA LYS A 31 5.77 11.69 23.84
C LYS A 31 5.90 11.48 22.33
N PRO A 32 5.05 10.63 21.70
CA PRO A 32 5.15 10.40 20.25
C PRO A 32 5.09 11.67 19.40
N TRP A 33 4.26 12.62 19.77
CA TRP A 33 4.14 13.89 19.02
C TRP A 33 5.31 14.84 19.24
N GLU A 34 6.17 14.55 20.20
CA GLU A 34 7.38 15.30 20.47
C GLU A 34 8.63 14.70 19.80
N ALA A 35 8.47 13.55 19.14
CA ALA A 35 9.58 12.91 18.43
C ALA A 35 10.12 13.82 17.34
N THR A 36 11.45 13.82 17.14
CA THR A 36 12.11 14.68 16.14
C THR A 36 12.44 13.93 14.86
N LYS A 37 12.50 12.60 14.91
CA LYS A 37 12.78 11.73 13.76
C LYS A 37 11.83 10.54 13.72
N GLY A 38 11.44 10.14 12.53
CA GLY A 38 10.63 8.94 12.34
C GLY A 38 10.84 8.33 10.98
N ILE A 39 10.55 7.03 10.88
CA ILE A 39 10.62 6.32 9.62
C ILE A 39 9.38 6.68 8.80
N ALA A 40 9.60 7.05 7.54
CA ALA A 40 8.51 7.31 6.60
C ALA A 40 8.07 6.01 5.93
N LEU A 41 6.79 5.67 6.04
CA LEU A 41 6.20 4.49 5.42
C LEU A 41 5.27 4.93 4.30
N ALA A 42 5.53 4.43 3.09
CA ALA A 42 4.72 4.71 1.92
C ALA A 42 3.51 3.77 1.84
N TYR A 43 2.37 4.28 1.43
CA TYR A 43 1.18 3.46 1.21
C TYR A 43 0.27 4.04 0.14
N ILE A 44 -0.64 3.21 -0.37
CA ILE A 44 -1.67 3.63 -1.32
C ILE A 44 -3.05 3.30 -0.73
N ASP A 45 -4.07 4.02 -1.20
CA ASP A 45 -5.45 3.78 -0.78
C ASP A 45 -6.06 2.61 -1.54
N ALA A 46 -7.14 2.05 -0.96
CA ALA A 46 -7.92 1.02 -1.65
C ALA A 46 -8.46 1.52 -3.00
N ARG A 47 -8.78 2.81 -3.10
CA ARG A 47 -9.25 3.42 -4.35
C ARG A 47 -8.19 3.38 -5.45
N ASP A 48 -6.93 3.58 -5.10
CA ASP A 48 -5.82 3.49 -6.04
C ASP A 48 -5.67 2.06 -6.56
N VAL A 49 -5.85 1.09 -5.68
CA VAL A 49 -5.83 -0.33 -6.04
C VAL A 49 -6.95 -0.65 -7.03
N MET A 50 -8.18 -0.22 -6.71
CA MET A 50 -9.33 -0.44 -7.59
C MET A 50 -9.11 0.19 -8.96
N LYS A 51 -8.58 1.40 -9.00
CA LYS A 51 -8.29 2.09 -10.25
C LYS A 51 -7.27 1.33 -11.10
N ARG A 52 -6.22 0.79 -10.46
CA ARG A 52 -5.22 -0.01 -11.17
C ARG A 52 -5.85 -1.29 -11.73
N LEU A 53 -6.68 -1.98 -10.94
CA LEU A 53 -7.37 -3.17 -11.39
C LEU A 53 -8.30 -2.88 -12.57
N ASP A 54 -9.03 -1.76 -12.51
CA ASP A 54 -9.90 -1.33 -13.61
C ASP A 54 -9.10 -1.04 -14.88
N GLN A 55 -7.96 -0.34 -14.73
CA GLN A 55 -7.12 0.02 -15.87
C GLN A 55 -6.49 -1.19 -16.56
N VAL A 56 -6.07 -2.18 -15.79
CA VAL A 56 -5.37 -3.35 -16.32
C VAL A 56 -6.33 -4.46 -16.73
N CYS A 57 -7.35 -4.71 -15.93
CA CYS A 57 -8.23 -5.87 -16.09
C CYS A 57 -9.62 -5.52 -16.64
N GLY A 58 -10.02 -4.25 -16.64
CA GLY A 58 -11.37 -3.87 -17.04
C GLY A 58 -12.42 -4.59 -16.21
N ASP A 59 -13.33 -5.30 -16.88
CA ASP A 59 -14.40 -6.05 -16.22
C ASP A 59 -13.94 -7.42 -15.71
N ASN A 60 -12.68 -7.77 -15.90
CA ASN A 60 -12.18 -9.11 -15.59
C ASN A 60 -11.51 -9.21 -14.22
N TRP A 61 -12.05 -8.50 -13.23
CA TRP A 61 -11.64 -8.70 -11.84
C TRP A 61 -12.86 -8.67 -10.92
N GLN A 62 -12.76 -9.39 -9.82
CA GLN A 62 -13.81 -9.52 -8.82
C GLN A 62 -13.18 -9.56 -7.43
N VAL A 63 -13.97 -9.24 -6.42
CA VAL A 63 -13.55 -9.33 -5.03
C VAL A 63 -14.62 -10.08 -4.23
N LYS A 64 -14.17 -10.92 -3.31
CA LYS A 64 -15.02 -11.65 -2.37
C LYS A 64 -14.45 -11.51 -0.96
N TYR A 65 -15.33 -11.52 0.02
CA TYR A 65 -14.96 -11.54 1.44
C TYR A 65 -15.56 -12.80 2.07
N PRO A 66 -14.88 -13.97 1.94
CA PRO A 66 -15.47 -15.25 2.36
C PRO A 66 -15.70 -15.36 3.85
N PHE A 67 -14.91 -14.65 4.64
CA PHE A 67 -15.12 -14.53 6.09
C PHE A 67 -14.50 -13.23 6.58
N LYS A 68 -14.82 -12.84 7.81
CA LYS A 68 -14.34 -11.58 8.39
C LYS A 68 -12.82 -11.50 8.37
N GLY A 69 -12.30 -10.42 7.79
CA GLY A 69 -10.87 -10.18 7.71
C GLY A 69 -10.17 -10.84 6.53
N CYS A 70 -10.87 -11.61 5.71
CA CYS A 70 -10.31 -12.24 4.52
C CYS A 70 -10.84 -11.56 3.26
N CYS A 71 -9.95 -11.30 2.32
CA CYS A 71 -10.30 -10.79 0.99
C CYS A 71 -9.71 -11.69 -0.07
N GLU A 72 -10.53 -12.04 -1.05
CA GLU A 72 -10.09 -12.75 -2.24
C GLU A 72 -10.28 -11.86 -3.45
N ILE A 73 -9.24 -11.69 -4.26
CA ILE A 73 -9.33 -10.98 -5.52
C ILE A 73 -9.16 -11.97 -6.65
N GLY A 74 -10.15 -12.03 -7.52
CA GLY A 74 -10.13 -12.88 -8.70
C GLY A 74 -9.85 -12.06 -9.95
N ILE A 75 -9.02 -12.59 -10.83
CA ILE A 75 -8.73 -11.97 -12.13
C ILE A 75 -8.89 -13.05 -13.19
N LYS A 76 -9.61 -12.71 -14.26
CA LYS A 76 -9.80 -13.61 -15.38
C LYS A 76 -8.60 -13.50 -16.31
N ILE A 77 -7.86 -14.60 -16.44
CA ILE A 77 -6.68 -14.70 -17.30
C ILE A 77 -6.83 -15.95 -18.15
N ASP A 78 -6.69 -15.81 -19.47
CA ASP A 78 -6.84 -16.91 -20.42
C ASP A 78 -8.17 -17.68 -20.22
N ASN A 79 -9.24 -16.90 -20.03
CA ASN A 79 -10.60 -17.41 -19.88
C ASN A 79 -10.84 -18.18 -18.57
N GLU A 80 -9.94 -18.09 -17.60
CA GLU A 80 -10.06 -18.72 -16.28
C GLU A 80 -10.03 -17.67 -15.18
N TRP A 81 -10.87 -17.84 -14.16
CA TRP A 81 -10.82 -17.02 -12.96
C TRP A 81 -9.79 -17.60 -12.01
N LEU A 82 -8.76 -16.80 -11.72
CA LEU A 82 -7.71 -17.13 -10.76
C LEU A 82 -7.87 -16.27 -9.53
N TRP A 83 -7.79 -16.86 -8.35
CA TRP A 83 -8.05 -16.18 -7.10
C TRP A 83 -6.82 -16.16 -6.19
N ARG A 84 -6.57 -15.02 -5.57
CA ARG A 84 -5.53 -14.86 -4.56
C ARG A 84 -6.15 -14.21 -3.33
N SER A 85 -5.85 -14.75 -2.16
CA SER A 85 -6.51 -14.38 -0.91
C SER A 85 -5.48 -13.97 0.13
N ASN A 86 -5.86 -13.01 0.97
CA ASN A 86 -5.08 -12.67 2.15
C ASN A 86 -5.99 -12.21 3.28
N VAL A 87 -5.45 -12.20 4.48
CA VAL A 87 -6.19 -11.85 5.68
C VAL A 87 -5.57 -10.63 6.35
N ALA A 88 -6.39 -9.91 7.11
CA ALA A 88 -5.94 -8.80 7.96
C ALA A 88 -6.61 -8.90 9.31
N GLY A 89 -5.88 -8.54 10.36
CA GLY A 89 -6.45 -8.42 11.69
C GLY A 89 -7.26 -7.14 11.85
N GLU A 90 -8.02 -7.00 12.94
CA GLU A 90 -8.70 -5.75 13.24
C GLU A 90 -7.69 -4.64 13.51
N THR A 91 -7.97 -3.45 12.98
CA THR A 91 -7.16 -2.29 13.29
C THR A 91 -7.72 -1.62 14.54
N GLN A 92 -6.84 -1.03 15.34
CA GLN A 92 -7.26 -0.33 16.57
C GLN A 92 -8.04 0.96 16.27
N VAL A 93 -7.86 1.52 15.09
CA VAL A 93 -8.40 2.84 14.74
C VAL A 93 -9.74 2.72 14.03
N GLU A 94 -9.90 1.79 13.11
CA GLU A 94 -11.07 1.68 12.25
C GLU A 94 -11.88 0.40 12.43
N GLY A 95 -11.39 -0.56 13.22
CA GLY A 95 -12.10 -1.82 13.47
C GLY A 95 -12.40 -2.59 12.18
N GLU A 96 -13.65 -3.02 12.01
CA GLU A 96 -14.07 -3.81 10.84
C GLU A 96 -13.89 -3.09 9.54
N LYS A 97 -14.12 -1.78 9.50
CA LYS A 97 -13.96 -0.96 8.29
C LYS A 97 -12.51 -0.93 7.83
N GLY A 98 -11.59 -0.71 8.77
CA GLY A 98 -10.16 -0.74 8.47
C GLY A 98 -9.69 -2.13 8.06
N GLN A 99 -10.24 -3.18 8.67
CA GLN A 99 -9.92 -4.56 8.35
C GLN A 99 -10.29 -4.91 6.91
N GLY A 100 -11.47 -4.49 6.44
CA GLY A 100 -11.90 -4.73 5.06
C GLY A 100 -10.96 -4.08 4.05
N SER A 101 -10.64 -2.81 4.25
CA SER A 101 -9.72 -2.07 3.38
C SER A 101 -8.31 -2.67 3.42
N ASP A 102 -7.82 -3.04 4.59
CA ASP A 102 -6.49 -3.63 4.75
C ASP A 102 -6.40 -5.01 4.08
N SER A 103 -7.40 -5.88 4.27
CA SER A 103 -7.41 -7.20 3.64
C SER A 103 -7.45 -7.10 2.11
N PHE A 104 -8.17 -6.11 1.57
CA PHE A 104 -8.23 -5.86 0.14
C PHE A 104 -6.85 -5.47 -0.41
N LYS A 105 -6.18 -4.52 0.25
CA LYS A 105 -4.83 -4.09 -0.17
C LYS A 105 -3.82 -5.24 -0.06
N ARG A 106 -3.92 -6.08 0.97
CA ARG A 106 -3.04 -7.25 1.13
C ARG A 106 -3.26 -8.28 0.04
N ALA A 107 -4.51 -8.55 -0.32
CA ALA A 107 -4.82 -9.46 -1.43
C ALA A 107 -4.28 -8.89 -2.75
N ALA A 108 -4.40 -7.58 -2.96
CA ALA A 108 -3.89 -6.91 -4.16
C ALA A 108 -2.37 -7.00 -4.27
N VAL A 109 -1.65 -6.96 -3.15
CA VAL A 109 -0.19 -7.13 -3.15
C VAL A 109 0.20 -8.52 -3.66
N LEU A 110 -0.59 -9.55 -3.39
CA LEU A 110 -0.34 -10.88 -3.94
C LEU A 110 -0.41 -10.88 -5.46
N TRP A 111 -1.25 -10.02 -6.04
CA TRP A 111 -1.32 -9.79 -7.49
C TRP A 111 -0.25 -8.82 -8.00
N GLY A 112 0.51 -8.18 -7.10
CA GLY A 112 1.58 -7.28 -7.45
C GLY A 112 1.28 -5.80 -7.27
N VAL A 113 0.02 -5.43 -7.03
CA VAL A 113 -0.37 -4.01 -6.90
C VAL A 113 0.22 -3.39 -5.64
N GLY A 114 1.11 -2.41 -5.81
CA GLY A 114 1.76 -1.74 -4.69
C GLY A 114 2.86 -2.55 -4.01
N ARG A 115 3.20 -3.72 -4.53
CA ARG A 115 4.21 -4.59 -3.93
C ARG A 115 5.57 -3.91 -3.83
N TYR A 116 5.94 -3.08 -4.81
CA TYR A 116 7.23 -2.39 -4.81
C TYR A 116 7.44 -1.49 -3.59
N LEU A 117 6.36 -1.02 -2.97
CA LEU A 117 6.48 -0.14 -1.80
C LEU A 117 7.16 -0.82 -0.61
N TYR A 118 7.07 -2.15 -0.53
CA TYR A 118 7.74 -2.92 0.53
C TYR A 118 9.26 -2.97 0.37
N TYR A 119 9.76 -2.67 -0.84
CA TYR A 119 11.19 -2.73 -1.13
C TYR A 119 11.86 -1.35 -1.11
N LEU A 120 11.11 -0.30 -0.77
CA LEU A 120 11.67 1.03 -0.63
C LEU A 120 12.69 1.06 0.52
N PRO A 121 13.77 1.84 0.37
CA PRO A 121 14.74 1.97 1.46
C PRO A 121 14.10 2.64 2.67
N THR A 122 14.56 2.24 3.86
CA THR A 122 14.14 2.88 5.11
C THR A 122 14.73 4.28 5.19
N VAL A 123 13.87 5.29 5.34
CA VAL A 123 14.31 6.68 5.44
C VAL A 123 13.82 7.27 6.76
N TRP A 124 14.77 7.79 7.55
CA TRP A 124 14.47 8.55 8.75
C TRP A 124 14.26 10.01 8.36
N CYS A 125 13.07 10.52 8.64
CA CYS A 125 12.68 11.88 8.28
C CYS A 125 12.56 12.76 9.52
N ASP A 126 12.76 14.06 9.33
CA ASP A 126 12.47 15.04 10.37
C ASP A 126 10.97 15.11 10.61
N LEU A 127 10.58 15.21 11.88
CA LEU A 127 9.19 15.31 12.28
C LEU A 127 8.93 16.68 12.90
N SER A 128 7.72 17.19 12.65
CA SER A 128 7.21 18.39 13.28
C SER A 128 5.79 18.10 13.76
N ASN A 129 5.55 18.19 15.07
CA ASN A 129 4.26 17.85 15.69
C ASN A 129 3.80 16.44 15.33
N GLY A 130 4.74 15.47 15.30
CA GLY A 130 4.44 14.07 14.98
C GLY A 130 4.21 13.79 13.51
N LYS A 131 4.43 14.75 12.63
CA LYS A 131 4.21 14.62 11.19
C LYS A 131 5.51 14.78 10.42
N ILE A 132 5.61 14.07 9.28
CA ILE A 132 6.77 14.16 8.40
C ILE A 132 6.84 15.56 7.80
N SER A 133 7.98 16.24 7.97
CA SER A 133 8.18 17.61 7.47
C SER A 133 8.40 17.61 5.95
N THR A 134 9.20 16.67 5.45
CA THR A 134 9.49 16.53 4.02
C THR A 134 9.48 15.06 3.67
N THR A 135 8.64 14.67 2.69
CA THR A 135 8.53 13.28 2.28
C THR A 135 9.78 12.84 1.52
N PRO A 136 10.15 11.54 1.63
CA PRO A 136 11.29 11.01 0.87
C PRO A 136 11.06 11.10 -0.63
N LYS A 137 12.16 11.25 -1.37
CA LYS A 137 12.14 11.21 -2.82
C LYS A 137 12.10 9.74 -3.27
N MET A 138 11.23 9.43 -4.25
CA MET A 138 11.18 8.11 -4.82
C MET A 138 12.45 7.79 -5.61
N PRO A 139 13.04 6.60 -5.39
CA PRO A 139 14.17 6.17 -6.23
C PRO A 139 13.70 5.93 -7.67
N ALA A 140 14.63 6.02 -8.61
CA ALA A 140 14.31 5.90 -10.03
C ALA A 140 13.59 4.58 -10.37
N TRP A 141 13.98 3.48 -9.75
CA TRP A 141 13.36 2.16 -10.01
C TRP A 141 11.91 2.08 -9.54
N ALA A 142 11.49 2.96 -8.62
CA ALA A 142 10.13 3.04 -8.08
C ALA A 142 9.29 4.12 -8.74
N MET A 143 9.74 4.66 -9.86
CA MET A 143 9.01 5.65 -10.65
C MET A 143 8.32 4.98 -11.83
N PRO A 144 7.12 5.44 -12.23
CA PRO A 144 6.52 4.99 -13.48
C PRO A 144 7.46 5.27 -14.66
N LYS A 145 7.39 4.43 -15.67
CA LYS A 145 8.31 4.53 -16.84
C LYS A 145 8.24 5.88 -17.54
N ASP A 146 7.07 6.46 -17.60
CA ASP A 146 6.83 7.75 -18.25
C ASP A 146 7.30 8.95 -17.43
N LEU A 147 7.72 8.73 -16.17
CA LEU A 147 8.20 9.78 -15.26
C LEU A 147 9.66 9.63 -14.85
N LYS A 148 10.34 8.65 -15.42
CA LYS A 148 11.77 8.42 -15.12
C LYS A 148 12.66 9.44 -15.78
#